data_9f46f473315630272e84784e48987cf7
#
_entry.id   9f46f473315630272e84784e48987cf7
#
_cell.length_a   1.000
_cell.length_b   1.000
_cell.length_c   1.000
_cell.angle_alpha   90.00
_cell.angle_beta   90.00
_cell.angle_gamma   90.00
#
_symmetry.space_group_name_H-M   'P 1'
#
loop_
_entity.id
_entity.type
_entity.pdbx_description
1 polymer ?
#
loop_
_entity_poly.entity_id
_entity_poly.type
_entity_poly.pdbx_seq_one_letter_code
_entity_poly.pdbx_strand_id
1 'polypeptide(L)'
;MLTRREFTRLAVAGAASQVVSPLLAQGGDGKVGYCIIGLGRISMDHFMPGALASKNSKITGLVSGHRDKALAQAAKYGVPESSIYSYENMDQMKNNPAIDAVYVALPNSMHAEYTIRSARAGKHVLCEKPMATSVADSMAMIKACKEANKKLMIAYRCHYEPTNLRAMQLIREGKLGKIQAIESANGFRERAGEWRLDRKLAGGGPLMDMGVYSLNACRYLTGEEPVELKGYSSVIDHDGRFDTVEENLSWTMKFPSGAVASCNTTYGASMNGFYRVHGSSGFLYAEPAFPYQGLHLTAQFADPTGGKPIMLDEPNENKDPSQFAAQADYFSDCIVKDQTPKTAGEEGLLDMQHMSKIYESCGLPSL
;
A
#
# COMPACT_ATOMS: atom_id res chain seq x y z
N MET A 1 12.49 -39.62 26.28
CA MET A 1 13.15 -38.95 25.15
C MET A 1 13.03 -39.83 23.93
N LEU A 2 12.13 -39.50 23.02
CA LEU A 2 11.95 -40.25 21.78
C LEU A 2 12.97 -39.76 20.77
N THR A 3 13.62 -40.68 20.09
CA THR A 3 14.69 -40.39 19.13
C THR A 3 14.13 -39.98 17.77
N ARG A 4 14.89 -39.20 16.98
CA ARG A 4 14.53 -38.69 15.65
C ARG A 4 14.03 -39.76 14.66
N ARG A 5 14.27 -41.03 14.90
CA ARG A 5 13.83 -42.17 14.06
C ARG A 5 12.41 -42.66 14.37
N GLU A 6 11.86 -42.35 15.52
CA GLU A 6 10.50 -42.77 15.91
C GLU A 6 9.43 -41.77 15.44
N PHE A 7 9.83 -40.54 15.14
CA PHE A 7 8.92 -39.49 14.58
C PHE A 7 8.60 -39.74 13.08
N THR A 8 9.41 -40.51 12.37
CA THR A 8 9.23 -40.75 10.92
C THR A 8 8.33 -41.96 10.60
N ARG A 9 7.85 -42.70 11.60
CA ARG A 9 7.03 -43.92 11.39
C ARG A 9 5.53 -43.74 11.74
N LEU A 10 5.13 -42.56 12.18
CA LEU A 10 3.72 -42.26 12.51
C LEU A 10 2.99 -41.37 11.50
N ALA A 11 3.56 -41.15 10.32
CA ALA A 11 3.01 -40.25 9.29
C ALA A 11 2.56 -41.02 8.01
N VAL A 12 2.06 -42.24 8.14
CA VAL A 12 1.42 -42.93 7.00
C VAL A 12 0.20 -43.71 7.50
N ALA A 13 -0.85 -43.00 7.83
CA ALA A 13 -2.23 -43.47 7.80
C ALA A 13 -3.14 -42.29 8.23
N GLY A 14 -3.58 -41.49 7.30
CA GLY A 14 -4.50 -40.39 7.57
C GLY A 14 -5.01 -39.83 6.27
N ALA A 15 -6.14 -40.32 5.84
CA ALA A 15 -7.19 -39.69 5.02
C ALA A 15 -6.69 -38.65 4.01
N ALA A 16 -6.79 -38.97 2.74
CA ALA A 16 -6.95 -37.99 1.67
C ALA A 16 -8.19 -37.13 1.96
N SER A 17 -8.03 -36.10 2.77
CA SER A 17 -8.94 -34.98 2.76
C SER A 17 -8.74 -34.30 1.41
N GLN A 18 -9.69 -34.52 0.50
CA GLN A 18 -9.82 -33.68 -0.68
C GLN A 18 -9.91 -32.24 -0.16
N VAL A 19 -8.83 -31.50 -0.36
CA VAL A 19 -8.85 -30.03 -0.27
C VAL A 19 -9.79 -29.63 -1.39
N VAL A 20 -11.05 -29.43 -1.06
CA VAL A 20 -12.00 -28.73 -1.92
C VAL A 20 -11.46 -27.32 -1.97
N SER A 21 -10.66 -27.05 -3.01
CA SER A 21 -10.35 -25.66 -3.39
C SER A 21 -11.71 -24.93 -3.44
N PRO A 22 -11.88 -23.80 -2.77
CA PRO A 22 -13.09 -23.05 -2.91
C PRO A 22 -13.25 -22.77 -4.42
N LEU A 23 -14.32 -23.27 -5.02
CA LEU A 23 -14.71 -22.90 -6.37
C LEU A 23 -14.81 -21.38 -6.36
N LEU A 24 -13.81 -20.71 -6.96
CA LEU A 24 -13.98 -19.34 -7.41
C LEU A 24 -15.24 -19.34 -8.27
N ALA A 25 -16.17 -18.47 -7.99
CA ALA A 25 -17.28 -18.22 -8.88
C ALA A 25 -16.67 -17.67 -10.16
N GLN A 26 -16.36 -18.55 -11.09
CA GLN A 26 -15.73 -18.23 -12.35
C GLN A 26 -16.74 -17.43 -13.20
N GLY A 27 -16.60 -16.11 -13.16
CA GLY A 27 -16.98 -15.36 -14.35
C GLY A 27 -16.11 -15.93 -15.49
N GLY A 28 -16.72 -16.49 -16.53
CA GLY A 28 -16.16 -17.42 -17.51
C GLY A 28 -14.85 -17.10 -18.24
N ASP A 29 -14.05 -16.14 -17.76
CA ASP A 29 -12.74 -15.72 -18.29
C ASP A 29 -11.57 -15.93 -17.32
N GLY A 30 -11.82 -16.50 -16.12
CA GLY A 30 -10.77 -16.77 -15.11
C GLY A 30 -10.24 -15.54 -14.37
N LYS A 31 -10.81 -14.34 -14.59
CA LYS A 31 -10.38 -13.10 -13.95
C LYS A 31 -11.11 -12.85 -12.64
N VAL A 32 -10.40 -12.29 -11.66
CA VAL A 32 -10.98 -11.82 -10.38
C VAL A 32 -11.82 -10.57 -10.61
N GLY A 33 -13.07 -10.60 -10.17
CA GLY A 33 -14.01 -9.49 -10.27
C GLY A 33 -13.89 -8.52 -9.09
N TYR A 34 -13.61 -7.25 -9.39
CA TYR A 34 -13.48 -6.19 -8.40
C TYR A 34 -14.71 -5.29 -8.35
N CYS A 35 -15.21 -5.04 -7.15
CA CYS A 35 -16.14 -3.94 -6.88
C CYS A 35 -15.35 -2.72 -6.35
N ILE A 36 -15.51 -1.57 -6.98
CA ILE A 36 -14.82 -0.33 -6.61
C ILE A 36 -15.66 0.44 -5.61
N ILE A 37 -15.13 0.65 -4.40
CA ILE A 37 -15.79 1.40 -3.34
C ILE A 37 -15.14 2.79 -3.23
N GLY A 38 -15.89 3.80 -3.70
CA GLY A 38 -15.40 5.17 -3.83
C GLY A 38 -14.89 5.48 -5.23
N LEU A 39 -15.61 6.35 -5.93
CA LEU A 39 -15.26 6.81 -7.28
C LEU A 39 -14.53 8.17 -7.21
N GLY A 40 -13.43 8.21 -6.43
CA GLY A 40 -12.51 9.33 -6.35
C GLY A 40 -11.47 9.33 -7.49
N ARG A 41 -10.55 10.32 -7.47
CA ARG A 41 -9.47 10.44 -8.46
C ARG A 41 -8.62 9.17 -8.54
N ILE A 42 -8.17 8.66 -7.40
CA ILE A 42 -7.30 7.47 -7.37
C ILE A 42 -7.97 6.23 -8.02
N SER A 43 -9.28 6.07 -7.79
CA SER A 43 -10.02 4.98 -8.43
C SER A 43 -10.16 5.20 -9.94
N MET A 44 -10.67 6.38 -10.35
CA MET A 44 -11.08 6.60 -11.73
C MET A 44 -9.92 6.88 -12.68
N ASP A 45 -8.88 7.56 -12.19
CA ASP A 45 -7.77 8.00 -13.04
C ASP A 45 -6.63 6.98 -13.07
N HIS A 46 -6.54 6.10 -12.04
CA HIS A 46 -5.42 5.18 -11.88
C HIS A 46 -5.82 3.71 -11.73
N PHE A 47 -6.56 3.35 -10.65
CA PHE A 47 -6.84 1.93 -10.38
C PHE A 47 -7.76 1.29 -11.42
N MET A 48 -8.86 1.93 -11.80
CA MET A 48 -9.81 1.37 -12.78
C MET A 48 -9.17 1.19 -14.18
N PRO A 49 -8.39 2.16 -14.70
CA PRO A 49 -7.58 1.92 -15.90
C PRO A 49 -6.54 0.80 -15.72
N GLY A 50 -5.92 0.70 -14.54
CA GLY A 50 -4.99 -0.38 -14.21
C GLY A 50 -5.66 -1.75 -14.20
N ALA A 51 -6.83 -1.88 -13.55
CA ALA A 51 -7.60 -3.11 -13.54
C ALA A 51 -8.08 -3.52 -14.94
N LEU A 52 -8.38 -2.55 -15.82
CA LEU A 52 -8.71 -2.82 -17.22
C LEU A 52 -7.48 -3.34 -18.00
N ALA A 53 -6.29 -2.80 -17.73
CA ALA A 53 -5.03 -3.24 -18.35
C ALA A 53 -4.46 -4.53 -17.73
N SER A 54 -4.99 -4.95 -16.59
CA SER A 54 -4.61 -6.16 -15.85
C SER A 54 -4.95 -7.43 -16.63
N LYS A 55 -4.12 -8.46 -16.47
CA LYS A 55 -4.33 -9.77 -17.07
C LYS A 55 -5.37 -10.59 -16.30
N ASN A 56 -5.38 -10.45 -14.97
CA ASN A 56 -6.08 -11.33 -14.04
C ASN A 56 -7.24 -10.64 -13.31
N SER A 57 -7.58 -9.38 -13.66
CA SER A 57 -8.60 -8.60 -12.97
C SER A 57 -9.63 -8.04 -13.95
N LYS A 58 -10.83 -7.76 -13.46
CA LYS A 58 -11.87 -7.00 -14.15
C LYS A 58 -12.74 -6.25 -13.15
N ILE A 59 -13.41 -5.19 -13.60
CA ILE A 59 -14.33 -4.42 -12.77
C ILE A 59 -15.73 -5.00 -12.95
N THR A 60 -16.37 -5.41 -11.86
CA THR A 60 -17.67 -6.10 -11.86
C THR A 60 -18.71 -5.44 -10.97
N GLY A 61 -18.34 -4.42 -10.20
CA GLY A 61 -19.26 -3.67 -9.34
C GLY A 61 -18.74 -2.29 -8.98
N LEU A 62 -19.63 -1.41 -8.60
CA LEU A 62 -19.33 -0.04 -8.16
C LEU A 62 -20.14 0.32 -6.93
N VAL A 63 -19.52 1.02 -5.96
CA VAL A 63 -20.18 1.63 -4.81
C VAL A 63 -19.91 3.12 -4.83
N SER A 64 -20.98 3.94 -4.85
CA SER A 64 -20.87 5.41 -4.88
C SER A 64 -22.07 6.07 -4.23
N GLY A 65 -21.84 7.19 -3.55
CA GLY A 65 -22.91 8.10 -3.11
C GLY A 65 -23.53 8.93 -4.26
N HIS A 66 -22.94 8.91 -5.45
CA HIS A 66 -23.39 9.64 -6.64
C HIS A 66 -23.74 8.66 -7.76
N ARG A 67 -25.05 8.36 -7.88
CA ARG A 67 -25.53 7.36 -8.84
C ARG A 67 -25.19 7.70 -10.30
N ASP A 68 -25.33 8.96 -10.68
CA ASP A 68 -25.03 9.40 -12.07
C ASP A 68 -23.56 9.16 -12.42
N LYS A 69 -22.65 9.45 -11.50
CA LYS A 69 -21.24 9.18 -11.65
C LYS A 69 -20.96 7.67 -11.78
N ALA A 70 -21.66 6.85 -10.97
CA ALA A 70 -21.54 5.40 -11.03
C ALA A 70 -22.07 4.84 -12.37
N LEU A 71 -23.18 5.33 -12.87
CA LEU A 71 -23.73 4.93 -14.18
C LEU A 71 -22.77 5.27 -15.32
N ALA A 72 -22.17 6.46 -15.31
CA ALA A 72 -21.18 6.85 -16.32
C ALA A 72 -19.94 5.92 -16.32
N GLN A 73 -19.44 5.55 -15.15
CA GLN A 73 -18.32 4.61 -15.03
C GLN A 73 -18.76 3.17 -15.39
N ALA A 74 -19.97 2.77 -15.00
CA ALA A 74 -20.51 1.45 -15.34
C ALA A 74 -20.59 1.26 -16.86
N ALA A 75 -21.09 2.27 -17.59
CA ALA A 75 -21.12 2.24 -19.05
C ALA A 75 -19.71 2.11 -19.67
N LYS A 76 -18.73 2.83 -19.11
CA LYS A 76 -17.33 2.79 -19.59
C LYS A 76 -16.66 1.43 -19.37
N TYR A 77 -16.94 0.76 -18.26
CA TYR A 77 -16.28 -0.49 -17.87
C TYR A 77 -17.13 -1.74 -18.04
N GLY A 78 -18.33 -1.62 -18.63
CA GLY A 78 -19.24 -2.75 -18.87
C GLY A 78 -19.85 -3.36 -17.60
N VAL A 79 -19.98 -2.56 -16.53
CA VAL A 79 -20.58 -3.01 -15.27
C VAL A 79 -22.11 -2.93 -15.38
N PRO A 80 -22.86 -4.02 -15.12
CA PRO A 80 -24.32 -3.99 -15.16
C PRO A 80 -24.90 -3.10 -14.04
N GLU A 81 -26.00 -2.41 -14.31
CA GLU A 81 -26.65 -1.54 -13.31
C GLU A 81 -27.01 -2.27 -12.01
N SER A 82 -27.34 -3.55 -12.08
CA SER A 82 -27.61 -4.41 -10.92
C SER A 82 -26.41 -4.61 -10.00
N SER A 83 -25.20 -4.25 -10.45
CA SER A 83 -23.94 -4.28 -9.71
C SER A 83 -23.49 -2.89 -9.25
N ILE A 84 -24.38 -1.88 -9.31
CA ILE A 84 -24.16 -0.54 -8.77
C ILE A 84 -24.86 -0.44 -7.42
N TYR A 85 -24.10 -0.14 -6.38
CA TYR A 85 -24.55 -0.02 -5.00
C TYR A 85 -24.33 1.39 -4.46
N SER A 86 -25.14 1.76 -3.48
CA SER A 86 -24.87 2.90 -2.59
C SER A 86 -24.06 2.46 -1.36
N TYR A 87 -23.61 3.40 -0.57
CA TYR A 87 -22.92 3.10 0.69
C TYR A 87 -23.86 2.38 1.70
N GLU A 88 -25.16 2.65 1.66
CA GLU A 88 -26.16 2.06 2.54
C GLU A 88 -26.42 0.58 2.20
N ASN A 89 -26.47 0.25 0.90
CA ASN A 89 -26.88 -1.09 0.44
C ASN A 89 -25.75 -1.96 -0.09
N MET A 90 -24.50 -1.53 0.02
CA MET A 90 -23.35 -2.26 -0.54
C MET A 90 -23.22 -3.70 -0.02
N ASP A 91 -23.72 -3.99 1.17
CA ASP A 91 -23.69 -5.36 1.75
C ASP A 91 -24.46 -6.38 0.88
N GLN A 92 -25.34 -5.92 -0.02
CA GLN A 92 -26.03 -6.79 -0.98
C GLN A 92 -25.07 -7.43 -2.00
N MET A 93 -23.82 -6.90 -2.14
CA MET A 93 -22.79 -7.52 -2.97
C MET A 93 -22.46 -8.96 -2.54
N LYS A 94 -22.79 -9.35 -1.30
CA LYS A 94 -22.66 -10.75 -0.84
C LYS A 94 -23.34 -11.74 -1.78
N ASN A 95 -24.46 -11.35 -2.39
CA ASN A 95 -25.27 -12.17 -3.28
C ASN A 95 -24.81 -12.08 -4.76
N ASN A 96 -23.79 -11.28 -5.06
CA ASN A 96 -23.28 -11.12 -6.42
C ASN A 96 -22.03 -12.01 -6.62
N PRO A 97 -22.16 -13.13 -7.36
CA PRO A 97 -21.07 -14.07 -7.59
C PRO A 97 -20.01 -13.51 -8.55
N ALA A 98 -20.29 -12.43 -9.28
CA ALA A 98 -19.32 -11.78 -10.16
C ALA A 98 -18.30 -10.90 -9.40
N ILE A 99 -18.51 -10.66 -8.08
CA ILE A 99 -17.62 -9.88 -7.24
C ILE A 99 -16.85 -10.83 -6.34
N ASP A 100 -15.53 -10.92 -6.51
CA ASP A 100 -14.62 -11.70 -5.68
C ASP A 100 -13.89 -10.83 -4.65
N ALA A 101 -13.56 -9.60 -5.06
CA ALA A 101 -12.80 -8.66 -4.27
C ALA A 101 -13.39 -7.24 -4.34
N VAL A 102 -12.99 -6.41 -3.39
CA VAL A 102 -13.28 -4.98 -3.42
C VAL A 102 -11.99 -4.18 -3.45
N TYR A 103 -12.03 -2.99 -4.06
CA TYR A 103 -11.02 -1.95 -3.90
C TYR A 103 -11.61 -0.79 -3.12
N VAL A 104 -11.08 -0.52 -1.93
CA VAL A 104 -11.56 0.53 -1.02
C VAL A 104 -10.69 1.76 -1.20
N ALA A 105 -11.27 2.86 -1.72
CA ALA A 105 -10.59 4.11 -2.01
C ALA A 105 -11.46 5.31 -1.60
N LEU A 106 -11.53 5.52 -0.31
CA LEU A 106 -12.35 6.50 0.39
C LEU A 106 -11.45 7.45 1.21
N PRO A 107 -11.98 8.49 1.85
CA PRO A 107 -11.26 9.16 2.94
C PRO A 107 -10.83 8.16 4.01
N ASN A 108 -9.64 8.37 4.60
CA ASN A 108 -8.97 7.39 5.47
C ASN A 108 -9.85 6.88 6.62
N SER A 109 -10.68 7.75 7.21
CA SER A 109 -11.60 7.39 8.30
C SER A 109 -12.66 6.36 7.93
N MET A 110 -12.91 6.19 6.64
CA MET A 110 -13.90 5.23 6.14
C MET A 110 -13.28 3.87 5.79
N HIS A 111 -11.96 3.75 5.71
CA HIS A 111 -11.30 2.52 5.29
C HIS A 111 -11.69 1.32 6.16
N ALA A 112 -11.70 1.50 7.48
CA ALA A 112 -11.99 0.41 8.41
C ALA A 112 -13.42 -0.11 8.27
N GLU A 113 -14.42 0.77 8.29
CA GLU A 113 -15.82 0.38 8.14
C GLU A 113 -16.04 -0.41 6.85
N TYR A 114 -15.60 0.15 5.72
CA TYR A 114 -15.88 -0.44 4.41
C TYR A 114 -15.06 -1.72 4.14
N THR A 115 -13.88 -1.84 4.71
CA THR A 115 -13.11 -3.10 4.73
C THR A 115 -13.85 -4.18 5.53
N ILE A 116 -14.28 -3.87 6.74
CA ILE A 116 -14.98 -4.82 7.64
C ILE A 116 -16.30 -5.28 7.01
N ARG A 117 -17.08 -4.35 6.46
CA ARG A 117 -18.34 -4.68 5.76
C ARG A 117 -18.09 -5.57 4.55
N SER A 118 -17.08 -5.27 3.75
CA SER A 118 -16.71 -6.07 2.58
C SER A 118 -16.27 -7.49 2.95
N ALA A 119 -15.45 -7.63 3.99
CA ALA A 119 -15.03 -8.93 4.50
C ALA A 119 -16.24 -9.76 4.98
N ARG A 120 -17.16 -9.14 5.74
CA ARG A 120 -18.41 -9.78 6.18
C ARG A 120 -19.36 -10.15 5.03
N ALA A 121 -19.31 -9.40 3.93
CA ALA A 121 -19.98 -9.74 2.68
C ALA A 121 -19.27 -10.87 1.89
N GLY A 122 -18.21 -11.45 2.43
CA GLY A 122 -17.48 -12.57 1.84
C GLY A 122 -16.54 -12.17 0.71
N LYS A 123 -16.08 -10.91 0.66
CA LYS A 123 -15.20 -10.41 -0.39
C LYS A 123 -13.77 -10.20 0.13
N HIS A 124 -12.76 -10.48 -0.71
CA HIS A 124 -11.38 -10.10 -0.45
C HIS A 124 -11.24 -8.59 -0.55
N VAL A 125 -10.26 -8.00 0.15
CA VAL A 125 -10.16 -6.54 0.25
C VAL A 125 -8.77 -6.06 -0.15
N LEU A 126 -8.72 -5.18 -1.14
CA LEU A 126 -7.60 -4.29 -1.44
C LEU A 126 -7.97 -2.90 -0.93
N CYS A 127 -7.30 -2.42 0.13
CA CYS A 127 -7.59 -1.14 0.75
C CYS A 127 -6.47 -0.14 0.47
N GLU A 128 -6.82 1.10 0.11
CA GLU A 128 -5.83 2.16 -0.06
C GLU A 128 -5.06 2.47 1.23
N LYS A 129 -3.86 2.99 1.04
CA LYS A 129 -3.03 3.52 2.11
C LYS A 129 -3.47 4.96 2.50
N PRO A 130 -3.27 5.41 3.74
CA PRO A 130 -2.91 4.60 4.89
C PRO A 130 -4.03 3.63 5.26
N MET A 131 -3.69 2.55 5.94
CA MET A 131 -4.65 1.46 6.19
C MET A 131 -5.92 1.94 6.91
N ALA A 132 -5.78 2.83 7.90
CA ALA A 132 -6.89 3.39 8.67
C ALA A 132 -6.46 4.75 9.28
N THR A 133 -7.26 5.28 10.21
CA THR A 133 -6.92 6.48 10.98
C THR A 133 -6.47 6.16 12.42
N SER A 134 -6.49 4.88 12.81
CA SER A 134 -6.00 4.42 14.11
C SER A 134 -5.41 3.01 14.04
N VAL A 135 -4.55 2.70 14.99
CA VAL A 135 -4.01 1.34 15.21
C VAL A 135 -5.14 0.36 15.55
N ALA A 136 -6.10 0.79 16.36
CA ALA A 136 -7.24 -0.05 16.75
C ALA A 136 -8.12 -0.44 15.55
N ASP A 137 -8.42 0.49 14.66
CA ASP A 137 -9.18 0.22 13.43
C ASP A 137 -8.42 -0.73 12.51
N SER A 138 -7.10 -0.56 12.38
CA SER A 138 -6.26 -1.47 11.59
C SER A 138 -6.31 -2.90 12.11
N MET A 139 -6.26 -3.08 13.42
CA MET A 139 -6.42 -4.39 14.07
C MET A 139 -7.82 -4.98 13.84
N ALA A 140 -8.87 -4.14 13.88
CA ALA A 140 -10.24 -4.57 13.61
C ALA A 140 -10.44 -5.03 12.15
N MET A 141 -9.81 -4.34 11.18
CA MET A 141 -9.81 -4.74 9.76
C MET A 141 -9.17 -6.12 9.57
N ILE A 142 -7.98 -6.34 10.15
CA ILE A 142 -7.27 -7.63 10.09
C ILE A 142 -8.14 -8.73 10.68
N LYS A 143 -8.69 -8.49 11.88
CA LYS A 143 -9.55 -9.45 12.57
C LYS A 143 -10.75 -9.83 11.72
N ALA A 144 -11.48 -8.86 11.18
CA ALA A 144 -12.68 -9.12 10.36
C ALA A 144 -12.38 -9.92 9.09
N CYS A 145 -11.26 -9.62 8.41
CA CYS A 145 -10.84 -10.35 7.23
C CYS A 145 -10.44 -11.79 7.58
N LYS A 146 -9.73 -12.01 8.69
CA LYS A 146 -9.37 -13.36 9.17
C LYS A 146 -10.62 -14.17 9.56
N GLU A 147 -11.56 -13.61 10.30
CA GLU A 147 -12.82 -14.26 10.70
C GLU A 147 -13.67 -14.65 9.48
N ALA A 148 -13.65 -13.83 8.43
CA ALA A 148 -14.35 -14.10 7.18
C ALA A 148 -13.58 -15.04 6.24
N ASN A 149 -12.36 -15.47 6.59
CA ASN A 149 -11.43 -16.19 5.70
C ASN A 149 -11.21 -15.45 4.37
N LYS A 150 -11.00 -14.14 4.45
CA LYS A 150 -10.72 -13.28 3.30
C LYS A 150 -9.36 -12.59 3.43
N LYS A 151 -8.72 -12.39 2.29
CA LYS A 151 -7.43 -11.70 2.22
C LYS A 151 -7.64 -10.19 2.35
N LEU A 152 -6.78 -9.55 3.12
CA LEU A 152 -6.62 -8.10 3.19
C LEU A 152 -5.25 -7.73 2.66
N MET A 153 -5.21 -6.88 1.66
CA MET A 153 -3.99 -6.31 1.12
C MET A 153 -4.09 -4.79 1.17
N ILE A 154 -3.00 -4.13 1.59
CA ILE A 154 -2.91 -2.67 1.55
C ILE A 154 -2.23 -2.24 0.24
N ALA A 155 -2.79 -1.23 -0.40
CA ALA A 155 -2.44 -0.80 -1.75
C ALA A 155 -1.15 0.04 -1.78
N TYR A 156 -0.05 -0.53 -1.32
CA TYR A 156 1.30 0.05 -1.42
C TYR A 156 1.84 -0.13 -2.84
N ARG A 157 1.39 0.70 -3.78
CA ARG A 157 1.71 0.59 -5.22
C ARG A 157 3.20 0.56 -5.54
N CYS A 158 4.05 1.23 -4.73
CA CYS A 158 5.50 1.24 -4.92
C CYS A 158 6.13 -0.16 -4.80
N HIS A 159 5.48 -1.11 -4.13
CA HIS A 159 5.91 -2.51 -4.10
C HIS A 159 5.72 -3.26 -5.43
N TYR A 160 5.08 -2.64 -6.42
CA TYR A 160 4.78 -3.21 -7.75
C TYR A 160 5.35 -2.36 -8.88
N GLU A 161 5.95 -1.22 -8.54
CA GLU A 161 6.52 -0.27 -9.47
C GLU A 161 7.98 -0.64 -9.81
N PRO A 162 8.35 -0.72 -11.11
CA PRO A 162 9.64 -1.30 -11.54
C PRO A 162 10.87 -0.62 -10.97
N THR A 163 10.91 0.72 -10.86
CA THR A 163 12.07 1.46 -10.30
C THR A 163 12.30 1.09 -8.84
N ASN A 164 11.23 1.04 -8.04
CA ASN A 164 11.29 0.64 -6.64
C ASN A 164 11.67 -0.84 -6.48
N LEU A 165 11.16 -1.71 -7.36
CA LEU A 165 11.58 -3.13 -7.40
C LEU A 165 13.05 -3.28 -7.75
N ARG A 166 13.56 -2.49 -8.70
CA ARG A 166 14.97 -2.47 -9.10
C ARG A 166 15.88 -2.01 -7.95
N ALA A 167 15.48 -0.97 -7.24
CA ALA A 167 16.19 -0.50 -6.04
C ALA A 167 16.30 -1.60 -4.98
N MET A 168 15.19 -2.25 -4.65
CA MET A 168 15.17 -3.38 -3.70
C MET A 168 16.04 -4.54 -4.19
N GLN A 169 16.04 -4.85 -5.47
CA GLN A 169 16.86 -5.90 -6.06
C GLN A 169 18.35 -5.60 -5.85
N LEU A 170 18.83 -4.41 -6.22
CA LEU A 170 20.25 -4.01 -6.08
C LEU A 170 20.73 -4.10 -4.63
N ILE A 171 19.88 -3.69 -3.68
CA ILE A 171 20.20 -3.78 -2.25
C ILE A 171 20.28 -5.25 -1.81
N ARG A 172 19.31 -6.09 -2.18
CA ARG A 172 19.29 -7.52 -1.83
C ARG A 172 20.44 -8.32 -2.47
N GLU A 173 20.89 -7.91 -3.64
CA GLU A 173 22.08 -8.44 -4.29
C GLU A 173 23.38 -7.99 -3.61
N GLY A 174 23.32 -7.14 -2.58
CA GLY A 174 24.45 -6.66 -1.80
C GLY A 174 25.30 -5.61 -2.55
N LYS A 175 24.80 -5.02 -3.65
CA LYS A 175 25.56 -4.06 -4.48
C LYS A 175 26.03 -2.84 -3.68
N LEU A 176 25.25 -2.39 -2.71
CA LEU A 176 25.59 -1.24 -1.88
C LEU A 176 26.42 -1.62 -0.63
N GLY A 177 26.65 -2.89 -0.38
CA GLY A 177 27.23 -3.36 0.89
C GLY A 177 26.25 -3.16 2.06
N LYS A 178 26.77 -2.78 3.24
CA LYS A 178 25.93 -2.50 4.41
C LYS A 178 25.30 -1.12 4.27
N ILE A 179 23.98 -1.01 4.39
CA ILE A 179 23.30 0.28 4.41
C ILE A 179 23.74 1.05 5.65
N GLN A 180 24.14 2.30 5.48
CA GLN A 180 24.60 3.22 6.52
C GLN A 180 23.55 4.30 6.81
N ALA A 181 23.02 4.91 5.76
CA ALA A 181 22.05 6.00 5.88
C ALA A 181 21.03 5.97 4.74
N ILE A 182 19.82 6.47 5.05
CA ILE A 182 18.76 6.72 4.07
C ILE A 182 18.23 8.14 4.28
N GLU A 183 18.01 8.84 3.18
CA GLU A 183 17.30 10.10 3.13
C GLU A 183 16.04 9.91 2.29
N SER A 184 14.90 10.45 2.74
CA SER A 184 13.67 10.42 1.95
C SER A 184 12.78 11.62 2.24
N ALA A 185 12.15 12.14 1.20
CA ALA A 185 11.15 13.19 1.36
C ALA A 185 10.02 12.97 0.37
N ASN A 186 8.80 13.33 0.77
CA ASN A 186 7.64 13.35 -0.11
C ASN A 186 6.59 14.32 0.43
N GLY A 187 6.06 15.16 -0.44
CA GLY A 187 5.09 16.16 -0.06
C GLY A 187 4.62 16.98 -1.26
N PHE A 188 3.62 17.79 -1.05
CA PHE A 188 3.12 18.74 -2.05
C PHE A 188 2.34 19.85 -1.33
N ARG A 189 2.10 20.96 -2.04
CA ARG A 189 1.28 22.03 -1.48
C ARG A 189 -0.21 21.69 -1.61
N GLU A 190 -0.85 21.42 -0.46
CA GLU A 190 -2.28 21.12 -0.43
C GLU A 190 -3.14 22.39 -0.50
N ARG A 191 -4.31 22.27 -1.11
CA ARG A 191 -5.27 23.36 -1.28
C ARG A 191 -6.23 23.43 -0.10
N ALA A 192 -6.68 24.64 0.23
CA ALA A 192 -7.73 24.80 1.21
C ALA A 192 -9.02 24.06 0.80
N GLY A 193 -9.75 23.54 1.79
CA GLY A 193 -11.01 22.82 1.59
C GLY A 193 -10.87 21.34 1.21
N GLU A 194 -9.66 20.81 1.07
CA GLU A 194 -9.45 19.37 0.85
C GLU A 194 -9.65 18.59 2.16
N TRP A 195 -10.28 17.42 2.06
CA TRP A 195 -10.59 16.56 3.22
C TRP A 195 -9.35 16.10 4.00
N ARG A 196 -8.19 16.10 3.34
CA ARG A 196 -6.88 15.75 3.94
C ARG A 196 -6.45 16.72 5.03
N LEU A 197 -7.04 17.92 5.06
CA LEU A 197 -6.79 18.95 6.07
C LEU A 197 -7.73 18.83 7.28
N ASP A 198 -8.65 17.88 7.26
CA ASP A 198 -9.52 17.55 8.41
C ASP A 198 -9.01 16.26 9.08
N ARG A 199 -8.46 16.39 10.31
CA ARG A 199 -7.96 15.25 11.07
C ARG A 199 -8.99 14.14 11.29
N LYS A 200 -10.29 14.48 11.39
CA LYS A 200 -11.35 13.49 11.58
C LYS A 200 -11.50 12.58 10.35
N LEU A 201 -11.26 13.12 9.16
CA LEU A 201 -11.36 12.37 7.90
C LEU A 201 -10.04 11.71 7.52
N ALA A 202 -8.92 12.39 7.77
CA ALA A 202 -7.59 11.97 7.32
C ALA A 202 -6.78 11.21 8.38
N GLY A 203 -7.08 11.37 9.67
CA GLY A 203 -6.32 10.81 10.80
C GLY A 203 -5.10 11.66 11.20
N GLY A 204 -4.60 12.49 10.28
CA GLY A 204 -3.46 13.37 10.43
C GLY A 204 -3.19 14.12 9.14
N GLY A 205 -2.09 14.84 9.07
CA GLY A 205 -1.70 15.63 7.90
C GLY A 205 -0.80 14.87 6.92
N PRO A 206 0.30 15.50 6.44
CA PRO A 206 1.16 14.94 5.41
C PRO A 206 1.83 13.63 5.80
N LEU A 207 2.05 13.33 7.10
CA LEU A 207 2.61 12.04 7.50
C LEU A 207 1.73 10.88 7.04
N MET A 208 0.41 10.98 7.23
CA MET A 208 -0.56 9.95 6.86
C MET A 208 -0.66 9.71 5.35
N ASP A 209 -0.59 10.78 4.55
CA ASP A 209 -0.80 10.69 3.10
C ASP A 209 0.50 10.52 2.31
N MET A 210 1.50 11.36 2.58
CA MET A 210 2.73 11.45 1.80
C MET A 210 3.94 10.88 2.56
N GLY A 211 4.03 11.13 3.86
CA GLY A 211 5.11 10.62 4.70
C GLY A 211 5.13 9.10 4.81
N VAL A 212 3.97 8.47 4.74
CA VAL A 212 3.84 7.00 4.70
C VAL A 212 4.65 6.36 3.57
N TYR A 213 4.81 7.02 2.42
CA TYR A 213 5.68 6.52 1.34
C TYR A 213 7.15 6.46 1.77
N SER A 214 7.64 7.51 2.44
CA SER A 214 9.03 7.56 2.94
C SER A 214 9.26 6.57 4.07
N LEU A 215 8.31 6.44 5.01
CA LEU A 215 8.36 5.47 6.09
C LEU A 215 8.40 4.04 5.54
N ASN A 216 7.46 3.69 4.68
CA ASN A 216 7.37 2.38 4.06
C ASN A 216 8.60 2.08 3.17
N ALA A 217 9.11 3.10 2.43
CA ALA A 217 10.32 2.94 1.63
C ALA A 217 11.53 2.56 2.49
N CYS A 218 11.77 3.24 3.61
CA CYS A 218 12.88 2.91 4.50
C CYS A 218 12.76 1.48 5.04
N ARG A 219 11.56 1.01 5.34
CA ARG A 219 11.30 -0.35 5.83
C ARG A 219 11.57 -1.41 4.73
N TYR A 220 11.02 -1.25 3.53
CA TYR A 220 11.24 -2.26 2.47
C TYR A 220 12.65 -2.21 1.87
N LEU A 221 13.34 -1.07 1.89
CA LEU A 221 14.73 -0.95 1.41
C LEU A 221 15.72 -1.60 2.40
N THR A 222 15.55 -1.37 3.70
CA THR A 222 16.38 -2.03 4.72
C THR A 222 16.00 -3.50 4.93
N GLY A 223 14.72 -3.83 4.75
CA GLY A 223 14.16 -5.12 5.17
C GLY A 223 14.07 -5.27 6.67
N GLU A 224 14.08 -4.16 7.41
CA GLU A 224 14.07 -4.09 8.87
C GLU A 224 12.97 -3.16 9.39
N GLU A 225 12.54 -3.40 10.64
CA GLU A 225 11.65 -2.50 11.35
C GLU A 225 12.46 -1.52 12.23
N PRO A 226 12.11 -0.22 12.25
CA PRO A 226 12.83 0.75 13.06
C PRO A 226 12.61 0.49 14.57
N VAL A 227 13.70 0.57 15.34
CA VAL A 227 13.69 0.39 16.80
C VAL A 227 13.56 1.70 17.56
N GLU A 228 13.97 2.82 16.96
CA GLU A 228 13.81 4.17 17.51
C GLU A 228 13.26 5.10 16.44
N LEU A 229 12.30 5.96 16.81
CA LEU A 229 11.71 6.98 15.97
C LEU A 229 11.63 8.29 16.76
N LYS A 230 12.02 9.41 16.14
CA LYS A 230 11.91 10.75 16.72
C LYS A 230 11.56 11.74 15.63
N GLY A 231 10.65 12.67 15.91
CA GLY A 231 10.20 13.66 14.95
C GLY A 231 9.99 15.04 15.55
N TYR A 232 9.84 15.98 14.63
CA TYR A 232 9.43 17.36 14.89
C TYR A 232 8.35 17.73 13.88
N SER A 233 7.32 18.41 14.37
CA SER A 233 6.26 18.97 13.54
C SER A 233 6.18 20.47 13.68
N SER A 234 5.68 21.15 12.65
CA SER A 234 5.46 22.59 12.69
C SER A 234 4.29 22.98 11.78
N VAL A 235 3.76 24.15 12.05
CA VAL A 235 2.84 24.89 11.17
C VAL A 235 3.48 26.26 10.89
N ILE A 236 3.63 26.60 9.62
CA ILE A 236 4.20 27.86 9.12
C ILE A 236 3.09 28.74 8.56
N ASP A 237 2.20 28.16 7.77
CA ASP A 237 1.07 28.84 7.15
C ASP A 237 -0.13 28.86 8.10
N HIS A 238 -0.46 30.05 8.64
CA HIS A 238 -1.60 30.27 9.55
C HIS A 238 -2.84 30.79 8.79
N ASP A 239 -3.15 30.17 7.65
CA ASP A 239 -4.25 30.55 6.76
C ASP A 239 -5.52 29.68 6.93
N GLY A 240 -5.58 28.86 8.00
CA GLY A 240 -6.70 27.98 8.32
C GLY A 240 -6.62 26.58 7.72
N ARG A 241 -5.65 26.30 6.86
CA ARG A 241 -5.47 24.95 6.29
C ARG A 241 -5.02 23.92 7.34
N PHE A 242 -4.23 24.32 8.30
CA PHE A 242 -3.55 23.46 9.26
C PHE A 242 -4.08 23.57 10.69
N ASP A 243 -5.37 23.94 10.84
CA ASP A 243 -6.00 24.08 12.16
C ASP A 243 -6.15 22.76 12.91
N THR A 244 -6.23 21.64 12.17
CA THR A 244 -6.46 20.32 12.77
C THR A 244 -5.38 19.28 12.46
N VAL A 245 -4.47 19.56 11.52
CA VAL A 245 -3.39 18.68 11.10
C VAL A 245 -2.07 19.43 11.09
N GLU A 246 -0.97 18.72 11.16
CA GLU A 246 0.36 19.28 10.96
C GLU A 246 0.55 19.73 9.49
N GLU A 247 1.33 20.80 9.28
CA GLU A 247 1.75 21.22 7.94
C GLU A 247 3.03 20.53 7.50
N ASN A 248 4.00 20.49 8.42
CA ASN A 248 5.33 19.92 8.21
C ASN A 248 5.64 18.88 9.27
N LEU A 249 6.31 17.81 8.89
CA LEU A 249 6.81 16.81 9.81
C LEU A 249 8.12 16.22 9.28
N SER A 250 9.17 16.28 10.13
CA SER A 250 10.46 15.63 9.88
C SER A 250 10.71 14.60 10.97
N TRP A 251 11.27 13.43 10.59
CA TRP A 251 11.59 12.40 11.57
C TRP A 251 12.84 11.62 11.21
N THR A 252 13.42 11.00 12.21
CA THR A 252 14.52 10.06 12.06
C THR A 252 14.14 8.68 12.58
N MET A 253 14.74 7.67 12.00
CA MET A 253 14.57 6.27 12.36
C MET A 253 15.93 5.60 12.51
N LYS A 254 16.05 4.72 13.51
CA LYS A 254 17.22 3.85 13.67
C LYS A 254 16.81 2.41 13.53
N PHE A 255 17.55 1.64 12.75
CA PHE A 255 17.30 0.24 12.48
C PHE A 255 18.22 -0.70 13.29
N PRO A 256 17.84 -1.98 13.49
CA PRO A 256 18.66 -2.97 14.20
C PRO A 256 20.08 -3.12 13.66
N SER A 257 20.27 -3.01 12.34
CA SER A 257 21.58 -3.02 11.69
C SER A 257 22.48 -1.85 12.09
N GLY A 258 21.92 -0.81 12.71
CA GLY A 258 22.58 0.46 13.00
C GLY A 258 22.38 1.53 11.92
N ALA A 259 21.76 1.21 10.79
CA ALA A 259 21.41 2.19 9.77
C ALA A 259 20.47 3.25 10.35
N VAL A 260 20.60 4.49 9.85
CA VAL A 260 19.75 5.63 10.25
C VAL A 260 19.06 6.19 9.03
N ALA A 261 17.77 6.49 9.14
CA ALA A 261 17.02 7.20 8.11
C ALA A 261 16.58 8.58 8.60
N SER A 262 16.61 9.55 7.69
CA SER A 262 16.07 10.91 7.90
C SER A 262 14.99 11.16 6.85
N CYS A 263 13.78 11.50 7.31
CA CYS A 263 12.63 11.68 6.44
C CYS A 263 11.95 13.02 6.66
N ASN A 264 11.30 13.51 5.61
CA ASN A 264 10.58 14.77 5.62
C ASN A 264 9.27 14.68 4.82
N THR A 265 8.23 15.34 5.31
CA THR A 265 6.94 15.44 4.62
C THR A 265 6.27 16.77 4.88
N THR A 266 5.50 17.29 3.90
CA THR A 266 4.81 18.57 4.02
C THR A 266 3.60 18.67 3.11
N TYR A 267 2.63 19.46 3.55
CA TYR A 267 1.54 20.01 2.73
C TYR A 267 1.72 21.50 2.41
N GLY A 268 2.81 22.13 2.89
CA GLY A 268 3.09 23.53 2.68
C GLY A 268 4.00 23.86 1.49
N ALA A 269 4.74 22.86 0.96
CA ALA A 269 5.74 23.08 -0.08
C ALA A 269 5.66 22.06 -1.22
N SER A 270 6.06 22.47 -2.41
CA SER A 270 6.26 21.53 -3.52
C SER A 270 7.55 20.74 -3.31
N MET A 271 7.46 19.41 -3.42
CA MET A 271 8.60 18.50 -3.33
C MET A 271 8.65 17.56 -4.53
N ASN A 272 9.87 17.25 -4.97
CA ASN A 272 10.12 16.11 -5.84
C ASN A 272 10.37 14.89 -4.93
N GLY A 273 9.39 13.98 -4.79
CA GLY A 273 9.47 12.86 -3.86
C GLY A 273 10.63 11.93 -4.18
N PHE A 274 11.52 11.66 -3.22
CA PHE A 274 12.72 10.86 -3.42
C PHE A 274 13.06 9.96 -2.23
N TYR A 275 13.93 8.99 -2.48
CA TYR A 275 14.79 8.38 -1.46
C TYR A 275 16.21 8.20 -1.99
N ARG A 276 17.21 8.30 -1.08
CA ARG A 276 18.63 8.11 -1.33
C ARG A 276 19.17 7.12 -0.29
N VAL A 277 19.85 6.09 -0.76
CA VAL A 277 20.41 5.03 0.08
C VAL A 277 21.91 5.05 -0.04
N HIS A 278 22.61 5.16 1.09
CA HIS A 278 24.06 5.17 1.18
C HIS A 278 24.54 3.89 1.86
N GLY A 279 25.34 3.13 1.14
CA GLY A 279 25.92 1.89 1.63
C GLY A 279 27.45 1.96 1.71
N SER A 280 28.04 0.96 2.35
CA SER A 280 29.51 0.88 2.53
C SER A 280 30.28 0.65 1.21
N SER A 281 29.60 0.22 0.14
CA SER A 281 30.20 -0.13 -1.15
C SER A 281 29.56 0.61 -2.34
N GLY A 282 28.60 1.51 -2.07
CA GLY A 282 27.92 2.26 -3.11
C GLY A 282 26.74 3.06 -2.59
N PHE A 283 26.06 3.73 -3.48
CA PHE A 283 24.84 4.47 -3.21
C PHE A 283 23.81 4.26 -4.32
N LEU A 284 22.55 4.58 -3.99
CA LEU A 284 21.42 4.50 -4.89
C LEU A 284 20.47 5.65 -4.62
N TYR A 285 20.03 6.35 -5.67
CA TYR A 285 19.08 7.44 -5.61
C TYR A 285 17.90 7.14 -6.53
N ALA A 286 16.68 7.13 -5.98
CA ALA A 286 15.46 7.20 -6.75
C ALA A 286 14.90 8.61 -6.62
N GLU A 287 14.95 9.38 -7.70
CA GLU A 287 14.56 10.79 -7.73
C GLU A 287 14.11 11.21 -9.14
N PRO A 288 12.77 11.34 -9.38
CA PRO A 288 11.68 11.07 -8.44
C PRO A 288 11.45 9.57 -8.16
N ALA A 289 10.91 9.25 -6.95
CA ALA A 289 10.68 7.88 -6.49
C ALA A 289 9.19 7.51 -6.35
N PHE A 290 8.31 8.49 -6.14
CA PHE A 290 6.94 8.27 -5.72
C PHE A 290 5.84 8.74 -6.68
N PRO A 291 6.07 9.45 -7.78
CA PRO A 291 5.05 9.74 -8.79
C PRO A 291 4.46 8.48 -9.42
N TYR A 292 3.40 8.65 -10.20
CA TYR A 292 2.79 7.54 -10.95
C TYR A 292 3.57 7.18 -12.21
N GLN A 293 4.44 8.08 -12.71
CA GLN A 293 5.28 7.90 -13.90
C GLN A 293 6.50 8.80 -13.83
N GLY A 294 7.48 8.56 -14.70
CA GLY A 294 8.70 9.38 -14.80
C GLY A 294 9.67 9.19 -13.63
N LEU A 295 9.63 8.02 -12.98
CA LEU A 295 10.58 7.69 -11.93
C LEU A 295 11.97 7.50 -12.52
N HIS A 296 12.99 7.74 -11.71
CA HIS A 296 14.38 7.66 -12.18
C HIS A 296 15.27 7.07 -11.09
N LEU A 297 16.05 6.06 -11.46
CA LEU A 297 17.01 5.40 -10.60
C LEU A 297 18.43 5.68 -11.07
N THR A 298 19.25 6.20 -10.18
CA THR A 298 20.71 6.26 -10.38
C THR A 298 21.41 5.49 -9.27
N ALA A 299 22.51 4.83 -9.60
CA ALA A 299 23.31 4.13 -8.60
C ALA A 299 24.79 4.09 -8.99
N GLN A 300 25.65 4.04 -7.98
CA GLN A 300 27.06 3.75 -8.14
C GLN A 300 27.47 2.74 -7.09
N PHE A 301 28.20 1.70 -7.51
CA PHE A 301 28.72 0.70 -6.58
C PHE A 301 30.04 0.10 -7.08
N ALA A 302 30.80 -0.49 -6.16
CA ALA A 302 32.09 -1.08 -6.46
C ALA A 302 31.97 -2.21 -7.49
N ASP A 303 32.90 -2.24 -8.43
CA ASP A 303 33.06 -3.39 -9.32
C ASP A 303 33.69 -4.57 -8.53
N PRO A 304 33.02 -5.73 -8.43
CA PRO A 304 33.54 -6.87 -7.69
C PRO A 304 34.85 -7.43 -8.29
N THR A 305 35.18 -7.07 -9.55
CA THR A 305 36.44 -7.47 -10.20
C THR A 305 37.58 -6.52 -9.93
N GLY A 306 37.39 -5.44 -9.17
CA GLY A 306 38.40 -4.42 -8.87
C GLY A 306 38.57 -3.38 -9.96
N GLY A 307 37.63 -3.32 -10.92
CA GLY A 307 37.60 -2.31 -11.98
C GLY A 307 37.10 -0.95 -11.50
N LYS A 308 36.73 -0.09 -12.47
CA LYS A 308 36.08 1.20 -12.16
C LYS A 308 34.68 0.95 -11.58
N PRO A 309 34.19 1.83 -10.68
CA PRO A 309 32.84 1.74 -10.17
C PRO A 309 31.79 1.59 -11.29
N ILE A 310 30.82 0.73 -11.07
CA ILE A 310 29.68 0.55 -11.98
C ILE A 310 28.69 1.69 -11.72
N MET A 311 28.31 2.37 -12.79
CA MET A 311 27.31 3.44 -12.77
C MET A 311 26.03 2.93 -13.42
N LEU A 312 24.89 3.18 -12.79
CA LEU A 312 23.57 2.96 -13.37
C LEU A 312 22.85 4.30 -13.50
N ASP A 313 22.15 4.46 -14.61
CA ASP A 313 21.29 5.60 -14.91
C ASP A 313 20.07 5.04 -15.66
N GLU A 314 19.00 4.74 -14.91
CA GLU A 314 17.84 3.98 -15.38
C GLU A 314 16.56 4.86 -15.28
N PRO A 315 16.24 5.67 -16.31
CA PRO A 315 14.94 6.34 -16.37
C PRO A 315 13.82 5.32 -16.58
N ASN A 316 12.74 5.48 -15.85
CA ASN A 316 11.58 4.60 -16.00
C ASN A 316 10.62 5.16 -17.06
N GLU A 317 10.49 4.46 -18.16
CA GLU A 317 9.60 4.79 -19.27
C GLU A 317 8.17 4.25 -19.08
N ASN A 318 7.93 3.49 -18.00
CA ASN A 318 6.61 2.96 -17.72
C ASN A 318 5.61 4.09 -17.45
N LYS A 319 4.46 3.99 -18.08
CA LYS A 319 3.39 4.97 -17.92
C LYS A 319 2.37 4.46 -16.91
N ASP A 320 1.74 5.40 -16.22
CA ASP A 320 0.51 5.11 -15.50
C ASP A 320 -0.55 4.55 -16.51
N PRO A 321 -1.26 3.46 -16.20
CA PRO A 321 -1.46 2.87 -14.87
C PRO A 321 -0.71 1.54 -14.63
N SER A 322 0.48 1.34 -15.18
CA SER A 322 1.18 0.04 -15.17
C SER A 322 1.38 -0.55 -13.76
N GLN A 323 1.73 0.29 -12.78
CA GLN A 323 1.91 -0.13 -11.39
C GLN A 323 0.60 -0.59 -10.72
N PHE A 324 -0.53 0.03 -11.09
CA PHE A 324 -1.86 -0.38 -10.62
C PHE A 324 -2.31 -1.68 -11.27
N ALA A 325 -2.00 -1.89 -12.56
CA ALA A 325 -2.22 -3.16 -13.23
C ALA A 325 -1.42 -4.30 -12.56
N ALA A 326 -0.14 -4.08 -12.29
CA ALA A 326 0.72 -5.04 -11.61
C ALA A 326 0.23 -5.35 -10.18
N GLN A 327 -0.25 -4.35 -9.45
CA GLN A 327 -0.83 -4.51 -8.11
C GLN A 327 -2.12 -5.33 -8.15
N ALA A 328 -3.02 -5.05 -9.10
CA ALA A 328 -4.27 -5.77 -9.28
C ALA A 328 -4.01 -7.24 -9.68
N ASP A 329 -3.10 -7.48 -10.63
CA ASP A 329 -2.67 -8.81 -11.03
C ASP A 329 -2.10 -9.62 -9.85
N TYR A 330 -1.21 -9.00 -9.07
CA TYR A 330 -0.61 -9.67 -7.92
C TYR A 330 -1.64 -10.05 -6.85
N PHE A 331 -2.59 -9.16 -6.52
CA PHE A 331 -3.61 -9.49 -5.53
C PHE A 331 -4.58 -10.55 -6.05
N SER A 332 -4.95 -10.49 -7.33
CA SER A 332 -5.75 -11.52 -7.99
C SER A 332 -5.06 -12.89 -7.95
N ASP A 333 -3.75 -12.93 -8.21
CA ASP A 333 -2.95 -14.14 -8.07
C ASP A 333 -2.94 -14.67 -6.63
N CYS A 334 -2.82 -13.79 -5.62
CA CYS A 334 -2.89 -14.19 -4.22
C CYS A 334 -4.26 -14.78 -3.86
N ILE A 335 -5.34 -14.26 -4.44
CA ILE A 335 -6.70 -14.80 -4.24
C ILE A 335 -6.83 -16.19 -4.87
N VAL A 336 -6.45 -16.32 -6.15
CA VAL A 336 -6.59 -17.58 -6.92
C VAL A 336 -5.71 -18.69 -6.35
N LYS A 337 -4.47 -18.36 -5.96
CA LYS A 337 -3.46 -19.31 -5.46
C LYS A 337 -3.52 -19.51 -3.95
N ASP A 338 -4.46 -18.89 -3.26
CA ASP A 338 -4.60 -18.85 -1.80
C ASP A 338 -3.31 -18.44 -1.06
N GLN A 339 -2.58 -17.47 -1.59
CA GLN A 339 -1.34 -16.95 -1.02
C GLN A 339 -1.58 -15.71 -0.16
N THR A 340 -0.78 -15.53 0.89
CA THR A 340 -0.78 -14.30 1.67
C THR A 340 -0.13 -13.17 0.85
N PRO A 341 -0.77 -12.01 0.70
CA PRO A 341 -0.16 -10.88 0.01
C PRO A 341 1.09 -10.35 0.75
N LYS A 342 2.12 -9.90 0.01
CA LYS A 342 3.33 -9.30 0.60
C LYS A 342 3.06 -7.99 1.34
N THR A 343 2.00 -7.27 0.97
CA THR A 343 1.52 -6.08 1.68
C THR A 343 0.18 -6.37 2.36
N ALA A 344 0.13 -7.45 3.15
CA ALA A 344 -1.05 -7.83 3.93
C ALA A 344 -1.43 -6.76 4.97
N GLY A 345 -2.56 -6.95 5.64
CA GLY A 345 -3.01 -6.02 6.67
C GLY A 345 -1.99 -5.79 7.79
N GLU A 346 -1.21 -6.81 8.13
CA GLU A 346 -0.13 -6.72 9.12
C GLU A 346 0.97 -5.74 8.71
N GLU A 347 1.28 -5.65 7.43
CA GLU A 347 2.22 -4.65 6.90
C GLU A 347 1.70 -3.23 7.07
N GLY A 348 0.41 -3.01 6.78
CA GLY A 348 -0.23 -1.72 7.03
C GLY A 348 -0.31 -1.37 8.51
N LEU A 349 -0.56 -2.36 9.38
CA LEU A 349 -0.58 -2.17 10.83
C LEU A 349 0.78 -1.70 11.37
N LEU A 350 1.88 -2.23 10.86
CA LEU A 350 3.23 -1.78 11.25
C LEU A 350 3.46 -0.31 10.90
N ASP A 351 3.09 0.13 9.69
CA ASP A 351 3.16 1.55 9.33
C ASP A 351 2.30 2.42 10.25
N MET A 352 1.07 2.00 10.57
CA MET A 352 0.21 2.73 11.51
C MET A 352 0.83 2.85 12.92
N GLN A 353 1.45 1.78 13.41
CA GLN A 353 2.14 1.78 14.71
C GLN A 353 3.37 2.70 14.70
N HIS A 354 4.13 2.71 13.61
CA HIS A 354 5.29 3.60 13.48
C HIS A 354 4.87 5.07 13.33
N MET A 355 3.85 5.37 12.53
CA MET A 355 3.31 6.73 12.42
C MET A 355 2.76 7.23 13.76
N SER A 356 2.07 6.37 14.54
CA SER A 356 1.63 6.70 15.89
C SER A 356 2.80 7.12 16.80
N LYS A 357 3.89 6.35 16.81
CA LYS A 357 5.11 6.69 17.57
C LYS A 357 5.76 7.98 17.07
N ILE A 358 5.75 8.25 15.78
CA ILE A 358 6.27 9.50 15.22
C ILE A 358 5.42 10.67 15.74
N TYR A 359 4.09 10.59 15.67
CA TYR A 359 3.20 11.63 16.22
C TYR A 359 3.41 11.86 17.72
N GLU A 360 3.48 10.78 18.51
CA GLU A 360 3.76 10.86 19.94
C GLU A 360 5.09 11.58 20.23
N SER A 361 6.14 11.28 19.44
CA SER A 361 7.45 11.93 19.59
C SER A 361 7.45 13.42 19.23
N CYS A 362 6.48 13.87 18.43
CA CYS A 362 6.24 15.26 18.08
C CYS A 362 5.34 15.99 19.11
N GLY A 363 4.83 15.30 20.13
CA GLY A 363 3.82 15.85 21.04
C GLY A 363 2.42 15.98 20.42
N LEU A 364 2.19 15.30 19.31
CA LEU A 364 0.88 15.24 18.63
C LEU A 364 0.07 14.03 19.13
N PRO A 365 -1.28 14.05 18.99
CA PRO A 365 -2.10 12.91 19.34
C PRO A 365 -1.69 11.65 18.57
N SER A 366 -1.57 10.50 19.25
CA SER A 366 -1.34 9.18 18.64
C SER A 366 -2.50 8.73 17.74
N LEU A 367 -2.27 7.69 16.94
CA LEU A 367 -3.26 7.10 16.04
C LEU A 367 -4.03 5.94 16.68
#